data_6d321088fd3505ed6882661bc36b6fdb
#
_entry.id   6d321088fd3505ed6882661bc36b6fdb
#
_cell.length_a   1.000
_cell.length_b   1.000
_cell.length_c   1.000
_cell.angle_alpha   90.00
_cell.angle_beta   90.00
_cell.angle_gamma   90.00
#
_symmetry.space_group_name_H-M   'P 1'
#
loop_
_entity.id
_entity.type
_entity.pdbx_description
1 polymer ?
#
loop_
_entity_poly.entity_id
_entity_poly.type
_entity_poly.pdbx_seq_one_letter_code
_entity_poly.pdbx_strand_id
1 'polypeptide(L)'
;NQRLDFKKNIFMILVDDGSIDNSAQIIKKYQKKYPKNIVYLYKENGGQASARNLGLKYMQENDYQIPWVTFTDPDDFLDRNYFYEVDKFLVTHKANDICMIGCNIIFYHEKQKLYKDNHALNFKFKNGIQVKENCNLDNFIQLSAASCFMNIGYLDKLLFDEKLKPNFEDAKFINEYLLDNINLKSAFLPTVKYFYRKRVEQNSTLDGKDKIKDYYTMVPNFGYLNLFKDIKITKVPYFVQNVVLYDIFWQIKTLILNPEKLAILNNEEKKLFKELLFENFKFI
;
A
#
# COMPACT_ATOMS: atom_id res chain seq x y z
N ASN A 1 9.07 -5.72 19.35
CA ASN A 1 10.49 -5.63 19.78
C ASN A 1 11.39 -5.29 18.59
N GLN A 2 11.35 -4.03 18.13
CA GLN A 2 12.26 -3.53 17.09
C GLN A 2 13.69 -3.38 17.63
N ARG A 3 14.69 -3.54 16.74
CA ARG A 3 16.12 -3.30 17.06
C ARG A 3 16.41 -1.81 17.22
N LEU A 4 15.77 -0.97 16.39
CA LEU A 4 15.85 0.48 16.53
C LEU A 4 15.13 0.90 17.82
N ASP A 5 15.68 1.86 18.55
CA ASP A 5 15.10 2.35 19.80
C ASP A 5 13.74 3.01 19.53
N PHE A 6 12.67 2.34 19.97
CA PHE A 6 11.30 2.80 19.79
C PHE A 6 11.07 4.21 20.35
N LYS A 7 11.58 4.47 21.56
CA LYS A 7 11.31 5.74 22.25
C LYS A 7 11.96 6.94 21.58
N LYS A 8 13.05 6.73 20.85
CA LYS A 8 13.80 7.81 20.20
C LYS A 8 13.44 8.02 18.75
N ASN A 9 13.07 6.94 18.05
CA ASN A 9 13.05 6.96 16.59
C ASN A 9 11.70 6.61 15.96
N ILE A 10 10.72 6.12 16.74
CA ILE A 10 9.46 5.65 16.19
C ILE A 10 8.30 6.39 16.85
N PHE A 11 7.43 6.94 16.02
CA PHE A 11 6.17 7.55 16.44
C PHE A 11 5.02 6.77 15.77
N MET A 12 3.99 6.42 16.52
CA MET A 12 2.87 5.63 16.05
C MET A 12 1.57 6.41 16.19
N ILE A 13 0.86 6.57 15.08
CA ILE A 13 -0.52 7.07 15.06
C ILE A 13 -1.43 5.85 14.87
N LEU A 14 -2.15 5.48 15.91
CA LEU A 14 -3.07 4.35 15.92
C LEU A 14 -4.49 4.85 15.76
N VAL A 15 -5.07 4.60 14.59
CA VAL A 15 -6.43 5.01 14.25
C VAL A 15 -7.37 3.84 14.47
N ASP A 16 -8.33 4.03 15.38
CA ASP A 16 -9.42 3.12 15.64
C ASP A 16 -10.62 3.49 14.75
N ASP A 17 -10.88 2.69 13.75
CA ASP A 17 -11.94 2.89 12.75
C ASP A 17 -13.28 2.28 13.22
N GLY A 18 -13.70 2.63 14.43
CA GLY A 18 -14.97 2.20 15.01
C GLY A 18 -14.96 0.76 15.52
N SER A 19 -13.86 0.32 16.14
CA SER A 19 -13.75 -1.03 16.71
C SER A 19 -14.79 -1.27 17.82
N ILE A 20 -15.42 -2.44 17.80
CA ILE A 20 -16.40 -2.88 18.79
C ILE A 20 -15.84 -3.89 19.80
N ASP A 21 -14.58 -4.23 19.67
CA ASP A 21 -13.82 -5.13 20.53
C ASP A 21 -12.92 -4.38 21.53
N ASN A 22 -11.94 -5.08 22.11
CA ASN A 22 -11.01 -4.51 23.08
C ASN A 22 -9.88 -3.67 22.46
N SER A 23 -9.87 -3.39 21.13
CA SER A 23 -8.79 -2.69 20.44
C SER A 23 -8.50 -1.33 21.06
N ALA A 24 -9.52 -0.50 21.29
CA ALA A 24 -9.38 0.80 21.94
C ALA A 24 -8.71 0.73 23.32
N GLN A 25 -9.07 -0.26 24.13
CA GLN A 25 -8.51 -0.44 25.47
C GLN A 25 -7.01 -0.83 25.41
N ILE A 26 -6.66 -1.71 24.47
CA ILE A 26 -5.29 -2.13 24.21
C ILE A 26 -4.44 -0.92 23.78
N ILE A 27 -4.91 -0.14 22.83
CA ILE A 27 -4.20 1.06 22.33
C ILE A 27 -3.98 2.06 23.47
N LYS A 28 -5.02 2.39 24.23
CA LYS A 28 -4.93 3.35 25.37
C LYS A 28 -3.96 2.88 26.45
N LYS A 29 -3.86 1.56 26.69
CA LYS A 29 -2.87 1.00 27.61
C LYS A 29 -1.43 1.27 27.13
N TYR A 30 -1.15 1.07 25.85
CA TYR A 30 0.17 1.33 25.28
C TYR A 30 0.47 2.84 25.17
N GLN A 31 -0.53 3.67 24.86
CA GLN A 31 -0.40 5.13 24.87
C GLN A 31 0.00 5.65 26.27
N LYS A 32 -0.63 5.14 27.34
CA LYS A 32 -0.23 5.48 28.72
C LYS A 32 1.23 5.08 29.03
N LYS A 33 1.70 3.96 28.47
CA LYS A 33 3.08 3.49 28.66
C LYS A 33 4.11 4.29 27.84
N TYR A 34 3.69 4.80 26.66
CA TYR A 34 4.55 5.51 25.71
C TYR A 34 3.87 6.81 25.21
N PRO A 35 3.59 7.77 26.12
CA PRO A 35 2.75 8.94 25.79
C PRO A 35 3.39 9.89 24.78
N LYS A 36 4.71 9.85 24.60
CA LYS A 36 5.44 10.66 23.61
C LYS A 36 5.56 9.99 22.24
N ASN A 37 5.24 8.69 22.16
CA ASN A 37 5.47 7.90 20.94
C ASN A 37 4.18 7.34 20.33
N ILE A 38 3.07 7.32 21.07
CA ILE A 38 1.81 6.73 20.62
C ILE A 38 0.69 7.72 20.75
N VAL A 39 0.02 7.97 19.64
CA VAL A 39 -1.23 8.72 19.57
C VAL A 39 -2.37 7.77 19.23
N TYR A 40 -3.49 7.91 19.92
CA TYR A 40 -4.74 7.22 19.67
C TYR A 40 -5.75 8.19 19.06
N LEU A 41 -6.25 7.85 17.90
CA LEU A 41 -7.34 8.57 17.22
C LEU A 41 -8.52 7.62 17.06
N TYR A 42 -9.73 8.14 17.25
CA TYR A 42 -10.98 7.41 17.03
C TYR A 42 -11.80 8.07 15.93
N LYS A 43 -12.46 7.28 15.13
CA LYS A 43 -13.48 7.71 14.17
C LYS A 43 -14.56 6.64 14.01
N GLU A 44 -15.72 7.01 13.53
CA GLU A 44 -16.71 6.05 13.05
C GLU A 44 -16.17 5.27 11.85
N ASN A 45 -16.59 4.01 11.71
CA ASN A 45 -16.10 3.13 10.65
C ASN A 45 -16.30 3.75 9.26
N GLY A 46 -15.21 3.90 8.51
CA GLY A 46 -15.18 4.44 7.15
C GLY A 46 -14.28 3.61 6.22
N GLY A 47 -13.61 2.61 6.77
CA GLY A 47 -12.69 1.73 6.06
C GLY A 47 -11.25 2.21 6.06
N GLN A 48 -10.37 1.36 5.54
CA GLN A 48 -8.91 1.47 5.64
C GLN A 48 -8.38 2.82 5.09
N ALA A 49 -8.82 3.25 3.92
CA ALA A 49 -8.41 4.53 3.31
C ALA A 49 -8.76 5.72 4.22
N SER A 50 -9.97 5.73 4.77
CA SER A 50 -10.45 6.79 5.67
C SER A 50 -9.65 6.82 6.99
N ALA A 51 -9.33 5.66 7.56
CA ALA A 51 -8.50 5.57 8.75
C ALA A 51 -7.07 6.08 8.50
N ARG A 52 -6.45 5.69 7.38
CA ARG A 52 -5.12 6.17 6.99
C ARG A 52 -5.10 7.68 6.73
N ASN A 53 -6.16 8.21 6.09
CA ASN A 53 -6.32 9.65 5.87
C ASN A 53 -6.41 10.45 7.17
N LEU A 54 -7.12 9.94 8.18
CA LEU A 54 -7.14 10.60 9.49
C LEU A 54 -5.74 10.65 10.11
N GLY A 55 -4.96 9.56 10.00
CA GLY A 55 -3.58 9.53 10.47
C GLY A 55 -2.68 10.51 9.72
N LEU A 56 -2.81 10.61 8.39
CA LEU A 56 -2.06 11.56 7.55
C LEU A 56 -2.40 13.01 7.89
N LYS A 57 -3.68 13.35 8.00
CA LYS A 57 -4.14 14.69 8.39
C LYS A 57 -3.59 15.09 9.75
N TYR A 58 -3.69 14.18 10.74
CA TYR A 58 -3.13 14.43 12.06
C TYR A 58 -1.62 14.69 12.02
N MET A 59 -0.89 13.93 11.20
CA MET A 59 0.55 14.12 11.02
C MET A 59 0.86 15.48 10.39
N GLN A 60 0.13 15.90 9.37
CA GLN A 60 0.31 17.19 8.68
C GLN A 60 -0.02 18.38 9.59
N GLU A 61 -1.03 18.26 10.45
CA GLU A 61 -1.45 19.33 11.38
C GLU A 61 -0.49 19.53 12.57
N ASN A 62 0.34 18.54 12.90
CA ASN A 62 1.16 18.55 14.12
C ASN A 62 2.66 18.73 13.90
N ASP A 63 3.12 18.99 12.67
CA ASP A 63 4.53 19.28 12.29
C ASP A 63 5.56 18.37 12.97
N TYR A 64 5.38 17.07 12.86
CA TYR A 64 6.34 16.11 13.38
C TYR A 64 7.64 16.14 12.57
N GLN A 65 8.77 16.36 13.22
CA GLN A 65 10.11 16.36 12.62
C GLN A 65 10.58 14.93 12.28
N ILE A 66 9.70 14.11 11.70
CA ILE A 66 9.98 12.73 11.29
C ILE A 66 9.88 12.66 9.78
N PRO A 67 10.96 12.39 9.05
CA PRO A 67 10.98 12.52 7.60
C PRO A 67 10.29 11.37 6.84
N TRP A 68 9.98 10.26 7.49
CA TRP A 68 9.47 9.07 6.83
C TRP A 68 8.18 8.55 7.47
N VAL A 69 7.22 8.14 6.64
CA VAL A 69 5.98 7.48 7.05
C VAL A 69 5.88 6.10 6.40
N THR A 70 5.36 5.14 7.13
CA THR A 70 4.94 3.82 6.66
C THR A 70 3.61 3.46 7.30
N PHE A 71 2.85 2.62 6.64
CA PHE A 71 1.59 2.09 7.18
C PHE A 71 1.79 0.64 7.62
N THR A 72 0.93 0.16 8.50
CA THR A 72 0.95 -1.24 8.95
C THR A 72 -0.47 -1.68 9.21
N ASP A 73 -0.86 -2.80 8.65
CA ASP A 73 -2.16 -3.40 8.92
C ASP A 73 -2.13 -4.12 10.28
N PRO A 74 -3.22 -4.07 11.08
CA PRO A 74 -3.21 -4.54 12.46
C PRO A 74 -3.07 -6.05 12.60
N ASP A 75 -3.29 -6.82 11.54
CA ASP A 75 -3.18 -8.26 11.50
C ASP A 75 -1.82 -8.78 10.99
N ASP A 76 -0.97 -7.86 10.55
CA ASP A 76 0.37 -8.13 10.04
C ASP A 76 1.46 -7.84 11.10
N PHE A 77 2.70 -8.15 10.80
CA PHE A 77 3.82 -7.85 11.69
C PHE A 77 5.11 -7.56 10.93
N LEU A 78 6.06 -6.92 11.63
CA LEU A 78 7.29 -6.42 11.06
C LEU A 78 8.48 -7.24 11.54
N ASP A 79 9.49 -7.45 10.69
CA ASP A 79 10.77 -8.00 11.11
C ASP A 79 11.39 -7.15 12.22
N ARG A 80 12.17 -7.78 13.10
CA ARG A 80 12.83 -7.08 14.20
C ARG A 80 13.76 -5.95 13.74
N ASN A 81 14.35 -6.08 12.55
CA ASN A 81 15.25 -5.10 11.97
C ASN A 81 14.56 -4.12 11.00
N TYR A 82 13.24 -4.17 10.86
CA TYR A 82 12.47 -3.41 9.86
C TYR A 82 12.87 -1.94 9.79
N PHE A 83 12.74 -1.22 10.88
CA PHE A 83 13.13 0.19 10.97
C PHE A 83 14.64 0.40 10.98
N TYR A 84 15.40 -0.52 11.60
CA TYR A 84 16.86 -0.43 11.67
C TYR A 84 17.53 -0.49 10.30
N GLU A 85 17.07 -1.37 9.41
CA GLU A 85 17.64 -1.51 8.07
C GLU A 85 17.32 -0.30 7.19
N VAL A 86 16.16 0.34 7.39
CA VAL A 86 15.82 1.61 6.71
C VAL A 86 16.73 2.73 7.21
N ASP A 87 16.84 2.92 8.52
CA ASP A 87 17.70 3.94 9.14
C ASP A 87 19.16 3.79 8.67
N LYS A 88 19.69 2.56 8.73
CA LYS A 88 21.03 2.22 8.26
C LYS A 88 21.22 2.59 6.79
N PHE A 89 20.25 2.26 5.93
CA PHE A 89 20.32 2.60 4.50
C PHE A 89 20.39 4.12 4.29
N LEU A 90 19.52 4.87 4.94
CA LEU A 90 19.43 6.32 4.82
C LEU A 90 20.73 7.01 5.24
N VAL A 91 21.35 6.56 6.34
CA VAL A 91 22.62 7.09 6.84
C VAL A 91 23.76 6.75 5.88
N THR A 92 23.83 5.49 5.39
CA THR A 92 24.99 5.03 4.58
C THR A 92 24.96 5.55 3.16
N HIS A 93 23.78 5.78 2.56
CA HIS A 93 23.63 6.16 1.15
C HIS A 93 23.43 7.66 0.95
N LYS A 94 23.45 8.49 2.01
CA LYS A 94 23.18 9.95 1.92
C LYS A 94 21.96 10.23 1.02
N ALA A 95 20.86 9.56 1.30
CA ALA A 95 19.71 9.36 0.41
C ALA A 95 18.83 10.62 0.26
N ASN A 96 19.43 11.77 -0.11
CA ASN A 96 18.74 13.06 -0.21
C ASN A 96 17.71 13.13 -1.34
N ASP A 97 17.84 12.27 -2.36
CA ASP A 97 16.94 12.20 -3.53
C ASP A 97 16.06 10.94 -3.55
N ILE A 98 16.02 10.20 -2.45
CA ILE A 98 15.12 9.06 -2.28
C ILE A 98 13.79 9.55 -1.71
N CYS A 99 12.70 9.32 -2.44
CA CYS A 99 11.34 9.60 -1.95
C CYS A 99 10.64 8.38 -1.37
N MET A 100 10.90 7.17 -1.90
CA MET A 100 10.25 5.93 -1.45
C MET A 100 11.26 4.81 -1.18
N ILE A 101 10.99 3.99 -0.18
CA ILE A 101 11.73 2.75 0.11
C ILE A 101 10.74 1.59 0.14
N GLY A 102 10.82 0.71 -0.85
CA GLY A 102 10.03 -0.52 -0.92
C GLY A 102 10.61 -1.62 -0.04
N CYS A 103 9.72 -2.35 0.64
CA CYS A 103 10.04 -3.43 1.57
C CYS A 103 9.66 -4.79 0.99
N ASN A 104 10.42 -5.84 1.31
CA ASN A 104 10.14 -7.20 0.86
C ASN A 104 8.98 -7.81 1.65
N ILE A 105 7.90 -8.19 0.96
CA ILE A 105 6.76 -8.88 1.54
C ILE A 105 7.07 -10.37 1.66
N ILE A 106 7.03 -10.88 2.87
CA ILE A 106 7.17 -12.30 3.20
C ILE A 106 5.81 -12.82 3.68
N PHE A 107 5.27 -13.85 3.07
CA PHE A 107 4.03 -14.46 3.53
C PHE A 107 4.28 -15.32 4.79
N TYR A 108 3.54 -15.05 5.84
CA TYR A 108 3.46 -15.91 7.01
C TYR A 108 2.17 -16.72 6.99
N HIS A 109 2.29 -18.02 6.71
CA HIS A 109 1.18 -18.95 6.73
C HIS A 109 0.89 -19.42 8.17
N GLU A 110 -0.13 -18.85 8.78
CA GLU A 110 -0.46 -19.07 10.20
C GLU A 110 -0.69 -20.54 10.54
N LYS A 111 -1.46 -21.25 9.73
CA LYS A 111 -1.79 -22.67 9.93
C LYS A 111 -0.55 -23.56 9.96
N GLN A 112 0.41 -23.31 9.08
CA GLN A 112 1.66 -24.09 8.97
C GLN A 112 2.80 -23.48 9.81
N LYS A 113 2.64 -22.28 10.39
CA LYS A 113 3.70 -21.53 11.05
C LYS A 113 4.96 -21.36 10.18
N LEU A 114 4.75 -21.15 8.88
CA LEU A 114 5.80 -21.15 7.85
C LEU A 114 5.89 -19.80 7.15
N TYR A 115 7.11 -19.31 6.98
CA TYR A 115 7.42 -18.13 6.17
C TYR A 115 7.73 -18.54 4.74
N LYS A 116 7.18 -17.81 3.75
CA LYS A 116 7.46 -17.99 2.32
C LYS A 116 7.80 -16.67 1.65
N ASP A 117 8.98 -16.59 1.06
CA ASP A 117 9.42 -15.48 0.21
C ASP A 117 9.06 -15.78 -1.26
N ASN A 118 7.77 -15.78 -1.56
CA ASN A 118 7.24 -16.11 -2.89
C ASN A 118 6.18 -15.12 -3.37
N HIS A 119 6.22 -13.88 -2.86
CA HIS A 119 5.39 -12.81 -3.42
C HIS A 119 5.71 -12.60 -4.89
N ALA A 120 4.69 -12.34 -5.73
CA ALA A 120 4.87 -12.21 -7.19
C ALA A 120 5.89 -11.11 -7.59
N LEU A 121 6.05 -10.09 -6.75
CA LEU A 121 6.97 -8.97 -6.97
C LEU A 121 8.29 -9.10 -6.19
N ASN A 122 8.62 -10.27 -5.63
CA ASN A 122 9.85 -10.47 -4.84
C ASN A 122 11.14 -10.39 -5.68
N PHE A 123 11.02 -10.48 -7.01
CA PHE A 123 12.16 -10.33 -7.92
C PHE A 123 12.89 -9.00 -7.72
N LYS A 124 12.19 -7.94 -7.27
CA LYS A 124 12.77 -6.62 -6.96
C LYS A 124 13.88 -6.67 -5.90
N PHE A 125 13.89 -7.71 -5.08
CA PHE A 125 14.75 -7.86 -3.91
C PHE A 125 15.84 -8.93 -4.08
N LYS A 126 15.87 -9.65 -5.21
CA LYS A 126 16.80 -10.79 -5.43
C LYS A 126 18.25 -10.38 -5.64
N ASN A 127 18.49 -9.19 -6.20
CA ASN A 127 19.81 -8.73 -6.59
C ASN A 127 20.40 -7.69 -5.60
N GLY A 128 20.09 -7.81 -4.30
CA GLY A 128 20.53 -6.86 -3.30
C GLY A 128 19.71 -5.56 -3.31
N ILE A 129 20.29 -4.50 -2.74
CA ILE A 129 19.67 -3.17 -2.73
C ILE A 129 19.61 -2.64 -4.16
N GLN A 130 18.42 -2.21 -4.58
CA GLN A 130 18.20 -1.56 -5.87
C GLN A 130 17.76 -0.12 -5.63
N VAL A 131 18.40 0.84 -6.32
CA VAL A 131 17.97 2.24 -6.35
C VAL A 131 17.69 2.59 -7.81
N LYS A 132 16.49 3.14 -8.06
CA LYS A 132 16.03 3.47 -9.42
C LYS A 132 15.44 4.87 -9.46
N GLU A 133 15.63 5.56 -10.55
CA GLU A 133 14.88 6.78 -10.87
C GLU A 133 13.40 6.43 -11.05
N ASN A 134 12.49 7.25 -10.53
CA ASN A 134 11.06 6.95 -10.61
C ASN A 134 10.55 6.90 -12.06
N CYS A 135 11.09 7.74 -12.94
CA CYS A 135 10.78 7.69 -14.37
C CYS A 135 11.19 6.36 -15.05
N ASN A 136 12.08 5.59 -14.45
CA ASN A 136 12.64 4.33 -14.95
C ASN A 136 12.34 3.12 -14.04
N LEU A 137 11.25 3.17 -13.27
CA LEU A 137 10.84 2.06 -12.41
C LEU A 137 10.38 0.83 -13.20
N ASP A 138 9.77 1.04 -14.37
CA ASP A 138 9.30 -0.01 -15.26
C ASP A 138 8.45 -1.07 -14.54
N ASN A 139 9.00 -2.28 -14.35
CA ASN A 139 8.35 -3.39 -13.65
C ASN A 139 8.57 -3.39 -12.12
N PHE A 140 9.35 -2.45 -11.59
CA PHE A 140 9.55 -2.29 -10.14
C PHE A 140 8.36 -1.60 -9.47
N ILE A 141 7.17 -2.08 -9.77
CA ILE A 141 5.90 -1.52 -9.26
C ILE A 141 5.75 -1.68 -7.75
N GLN A 142 5.09 -0.71 -7.12
CA GLN A 142 4.70 -0.75 -5.71
C GLN A 142 3.18 -0.65 -5.60
N LEU A 143 2.56 -1.58 -4.86
CA LEU A 143 1.10 -1.73 -4.80
C LEU A 143 0.52 -1.56 -3.40
N SER A 144 1.31 -1.81 -2.35
CA SER A 144 0.84 -1.77 -0.97
C SER A 144 1.56 -0.68 -0.18
N ALA A 145 0.80 0.22 0.42
CA ALA A 145 1.30 1.27 1.28
C ALA A 145 1.91 0.71 2.59
N ALA A 146 1.45 -0.45 3.04
CA ALA A 146 2.01 -1.12 4.21
C ALA A 146 3.43 -1.67 3.99
N SER A 147 3.84 -1.88 2.73
CA SER A 147 5.16 -2.41 2.40
C SER A 147 6.10 -1.38 1.77
N CYS A 148 5.95 -0.12 2.12
CA CYS A 148 6.91 0.92 1.75
C CYS A 148 7.00 2.02 2.82
N PHE A 149 8.11 2.76 2.77
CA PHE A 149 8.26 4.04 3.44
C PHE A 149 8.20 5.14 2.40
N MET A 150 7.55 6.24 2.74
CA MET A 150 7.47 7.45 1.93
C MET A 150 8.05 8.63 2.70
N ASN A 151 8.83 9.45 2.02
CA ASN A 151 9.36 10.68 2.61
C ASN A 151 8.23 11.71 2.63
N ILE A 152 7.85 12.17 3.83
CA ILE A 152 6.73 13.09 4.03
C ILE A 152 7.00 14.49 3.46
N GLY A 153 8.27 14.88 3.30
CA GLY A 153 8.64 16.13 2.64
C GLY A 153 8.20 16.23 1.19
N TYR A 154 7.87 15.09 0.57
CA TYR A 154 7.39 14.98 -0.82
C TYR A 154 5.94 14.50 -0.92
N LEU A 155 5.25 14.34 0.22
CA LEU A 155 3.87 13.82 0.24
C LEU A 155 2.81 14.88 -0.06
N ASP A 156 3.14 16.16 0.16
CA ASP A 156 2.21 17.29 0.09
C ASP A 156 0.89 16.99 0.83
N LYS A 157 -0.25 17.24 0.17
CA LYS A 157 -1.60 17.00 0.72
C LYS A 157 -2.26 15.75 0.15
N LEU A 158 -1.47 14.84 -0.43
CA LEU A 158 -1.99 13.62 -1.03
C LEU A 158 -2.69 12.74 0.03
N LEU A 159 -3.86 12.24 -0.32
CA LEU A 159 -4.70 11.38 0.52
C LEU A 159 -5.16 10.16 -0.28
N PHE A 160 -5.47 9.08 0.42
CA PHE A 160 -6.11 7.90 -0.18
C PHE A 160 -7.52 8.24 -0.69
N ASP A 161 -7.91 7.67 -1.81
CA ASP A 161 -9.25 7.79 -2.35
C ASP A 161 -10.23 6.90 -1.56
N GLU A 162 -11.00 7.50 -0.65
CA GLU A 162 -11.94 6.79 0.23
C GLU A 162 -13.13 6.16 -0.50
N LYS A 163 -13.38 6.60 -1.75
CA LYS A 163 -14.47 6.07 -2.59
C LYS A 163 -14.04 4.83 -3.36
N LEU A 164 -12.75 4.61 -3.52
CA LEU A 164 -12.20 3.49 -4.28
C LEU A 164 -12.21 2.22 -3.45
N LYS A 165 -13.17 1.35 -3.75
CA LYS A 165 -13.39 0.05 -3.09
C LYS A 165 -13.65 -1.02 -4.15
N PRO A 166 -13.35 -2.30 -3.89
CA PRO A 166 -12.86 -2.89 -2.63
C PRO A 166 -11.34 -2.89 -2.48
N ASN A 167 -10.59 -2.47 -3.50
CA ASN A 167 -9.13 -2.46 -3.51
C ASN A 167 -8.59 -1.39 -4.48
N PHE A 168 -7.27 -1.33 -4.65
CA PHE A 168 -6.52 -0.43 -5.53
C PHE A 168 -6.28 0.97 -4.94
N GLU A 169 -6.86 1.33 -3.80
CA GLU A 169 -6.64 2.62 -3.13
C GLU A 169 -5.17 2.84 -2.76
N ASP A 170 -4.49 1.79 -2.30
CA ASP A 170 -3.05 1.79 -1.98
C ASP A 170 -2.21 2.02 -3.24
N ALA A 171 -2.50 1.25 -4.29
CA ALA A 171 -1.77 1.34 -5.54
C ALA A 171 -1.96 2.72 -6.20
N LYS A 172 -3.19 3.26 -6.20
CA LYS A 172 -3.48 4.61 -6.69
C LYS A 172 -2.68 5.65 -5.92
N PHE A 173 -2.80 5.67 -4.59
CA PHE A 173 -2.09 6.61 -3.71
C PHE A 173 -0.57 6.60 -3.93
N ILE A 174 0.05 5.42 -3.99
CA ILE A 174 1.50 5.30 -4.19
C ILE A 174 1.90 5.79 -5.57
N ASN A 175 1.12 5.46 -6.60
CA ASN A 175 1.48 5.85 -7.97
C ASN A 175 1.26 7.34 -8.23
N GLU A 176 0.26 7.97 -7.62
CA GLU A 176 0.13 9.43 -7.59
C GLU A 176 1.34 10.08 -6.90
N TYR A 177 1.75 9.57 -5.74
CA TYR A 177 2.95 10.02 -5.04
C TYR A 177 4.21 9.90 -5.90
N LEU A 178 4.40 8.79 -6.61
CA LEU A 178 5.56 8.58 -7.48
C LEU A 178 5.52 9.46 -8.74
N LEU A 179 4.34 9.75 -9.27
CA LEU A 179 4.14 10.67 -10.40
C LEU A 179 4.50 12.11 -10.02
N ASP A 180 4.06 12.57 -8.86
CA ASP A 180 4.41 13.90 -8.34
C ASP A 180 5.92 14.03 -8.07
N ASN A 181 6.59 12.90 -7.82
CA ASN A 181 8.01 12.80 -7.53
C ASN A 181 8.79 12.06 -8.64
N ILE A 182 8.39 12.23 -9.90
CA ILE A 182 8.91 11.46 -11.05
C ILE A 182 10.42 11.63 -11.26
N ASN A 183 10.98 12.78 -10.88
CA ASN A 183 12.40 13.11 -11.00
C ASN A 183 13.25 12.66 -9.79
N LEU A 184 12.64 12.06 -8.78
CA LEU A 184 13.30 11.50 -7.61
C LEU A 184 13.56 10.00 -7.81
N LYS A 185 14.07 9.35 -6.75
CA LYS A 185 14.42 7.93 -6.76
C LYS A 185 13.64 7.13 -5.75
N SER A 186 13.48 5.86 -6.04
CA SER A 186 12.98 4.83 -5.13
C SER A 186 14.04 3.77 -4.86
N ALA A 187 14.14 3.33 -3.60
CA ALA A 187 15.00 2.22 -3.20
C ALA A 187 14.17 0.98 -2.86
N PHE A 188 14.73 -0.21 -3.08
CA PHE A 188 14.12 -1.50 -2.75
C PHE A 188 15.11 -2.29 -1.89
N LEU A 189 14.74 -2.54 -0.63
CA LEU A 189 15.63 -3.11 0.38
C LEU A 189 15.23 -4.55 0.73
N PRO A 190 16.00 -5.58 0.34
CA PRO A 190 15.68 -6.99 0.62
C PRO A 190 15.70 -7.34 2.11
N THR A 191 16.45 -6.58 2.92
CA THR A 191 16.59 -6.80 4.36
C THR A 191 15.43 -6.21 5.17
N VAL A 192 14.64 -5.30 4.59
CA VAL A 192 13.45 -4.73 5.23
C VAL A 192 12.25 -5.62 4.94
N LYS A 193 11.87 -6.47 5.89
CA LYS A 193 10.86 -7.50 5.69
C LYS A 193 9.55 -7.15 6.39
N TYR A 194 8.48 -7.09 5.60
CA TYR A 194 7.10 -6.97 6.04
C TYR A 194 6.46 -8.35 6.01
N PHE A 195 5.93 -8.83 7.12
CA PHE A 195 5.30 -10.15 7.21
C PHE A 195 3.80 -10.05 7.03
N TYR A 196 3.34 -10.39 5.82
CA TYR A 196 1.92 -10.48 5.51
C TYR A 196 1.35 -11.81 6.04
N ARG A 197 0.40 -11.71 6.99
CA ARG A 197 -0.18 -12.87 7.64
C ARG A 197 -1.31 -13.48 6.82
N LYS A 198 -1.10 -14.69 6.32
CA LYS A 198 -2.15 -15.53 5.72
C LYS A 198 -2.90 -16.24 6.83
N ARG A 199 -4.04 -15.65 7.25
CA ARG A 199 -4.87 -16.16 8.33
C ARG A 199 -5.56 -17.45 7.98
N VAL A 200 -5.87 -18.28 8.99
CA VAL A 200 -6.59 -19.55 8.81
C VAL A 200 -8.00 -19.31 8.26
N GLU A 201 -8.66 -18.25 8.71
CA GLU A 201 -10.05 -17.92 8.38
C GLU A 201 -10.24 -17.31 6.98
N GLN A 202 -9.16 -17.01 6.25
CA GLN A 202 -9.20 -16.42 4.89
C GLN A 202 -10.17 -15.22 4.77
N ASN A 203 -10.19 -14.37 5.80
CA ASN A 203 -11.09 -13.21 5.90
C ASN A 203 -10.36 -11.87 5.64
N SER A 204 -9.31 -11.86 4.83
CA SER A 204 -8.66 -10.63 4.40
C SER A 204 -9.55 -9.87 3.39
N THR A 205 -9.38 -8.55 3.30
CA THR A 205 -10.09 -7.71 2.33
C THR A 205 -9.90 -8.19 0.89
N LEU A 206 -8.76 -8.81 0.59
CA LEU A 206 -8.46 -9.36 -0.74
C LEU A 206 -9.17 -10.71 -1.01
N ASP A 207 -9.54 -11.47 0.02
CA ASP A 207 -10.07 -12.83 -0.13
C ASP A 207 -11.54 -12.90 -0.61
N GLY A 208 -12.19 -11.78 -0.85
CA GLY A 208 -13.59 -11.76 -1.31
C GLY A 208 -13.88 -10.65 -2.31
N LYS A 209 -12.86 -9.93 -2.76
CA LYS A 209 -13.02 -8.77 -3.66
C LYS A 209 -13.74 -9.11 -4.98
N ASP A 210 -13.51 -10.31 -5.50
CA ASP A 210 -14.12 -10.85 -6.71
C ASP A 210 -15.62 -11.19 -6.60
N LYS A 211 -16.18 -11.09 -5.39
CA LYS A 211 -17.62 -11.19 -5.10
C LYS A 211 -18.30 -9.83 -4.98
N ILE A 212 -17.59 -8.75 -5.24
CA ILE A 212 -18.07 -7.37 -5.12
C ILE A 212 -18.13 -6.76 -6.53
N LYS A 213 -19.29 -6.24 -6.93
CA LYS A 213 -19.51 -5.63 -8.26
C LYS A 213 -18.53 -4.51 -8.55
N ASP A 214 -18.24 -3.68 -7.55
CA ASP A 214 -17.35 -2.52 -7.66
C ASP A 214 -15.92 -2.90 -8.07
N TYR A 215 -15.50 -4.13 -7.79
CA TYR A 215 -14.22 -4.67 -8.27
C TYR A 215 -14.11 -4.65 -9.80
N TYR A 216 -15.24 -4.84 -10.51
CA TYR A 216 -15.30 -4.89 -11.96
C TYR A 216 -15.75 -3.57 -12.61
N THR A 217 -16.32 -2.65 -11.85
CA THR A 217 -16.86 -1.40 -12.36
C THR A 217 -16.18 -0.16 -11.79
N MET A 218 -16.08 -0.04 -10.48
CA MET A 218 -15.48 1.12 -9.82
C MET A 218 -13.95 1.13 -9.97
N VAL A 219 -13.30 -0.02 -9.74
CA VAL A 219 -11.82 -0.09 -9.81
C VAL A 219 -11.29 0.23 -11.21
N PRO A 220 -11.78 -0.35 -12.32
CA PRO A 220 -11.33 0.04 -13.67
C PRO A 220 -11.65 1.50 -14.04
N ASN A 221 -12.76 2.05 -13.57
CA ASN A 221 -13.17 3.40 -13.90
C ASN A 221 -12.46 4.46 -13.07
N PHE A 222 -12.53 4.35 -11.74
CA PHE A 222 -12.03 5.38 -10.82
C PHE A 222 -10.61 5.09 -10.31
N GLY A 223 -10.18 3.84 -10.32
CA GLY A 223 -8.82 3.45 -10.00
C GLY A 223 -7.88 3.67 -11.19
N TYR A 224 -8.09 2.91 -12.26
CA TYR A 224 -7.15 2.90 -13.39
C TYR A 224 -7.29 4.14 -14.29
N LEU A 225 -8.50 4.43 -14.81
CA LEU A 225 -8.70 5.54 -15.75
C LEU A 225 -8.39 6.89 -15.12
N ASN A 226 -8.72 7.11 -13.83
CA ASN A 226 -8.36 8.36 -13.18
C ASN A 226 -6.84 8.47 -13.00
N LEU A 227 -6.17 7.39 -12.60
CA LEU A 227 -4.72 7.39 -12.51
C LEU A 227 -4.05 7.77 -13.84
N PHE A 228 -4.59 7.33 -14.98
CA PHE A 228 -4.09 7.71 -16.31
C PHE A 228 -4.43 9.15 -16.69
N LYS A 229 -5.65 9.62 -16.39
CA LYS A 229 -6.14 10.97 -16.77
C LYS A 229 -5.45 12.08 -15.97
N ASP A 230 -5.03 11.81 -14.74
CA ASP A 230 -4.36 12.77 -13.87
C ASP A 230 -2.90 12.99 -14.26
N ILE A 231 -2.37 12.22 -15.23
CA ILE A 231 -1.01 12.34 -15.71
C ILE A 231 -0.86 13.56 -16.62
N LYS A 232 -0.07 14.55 -16.18
CA LYS A 232 0.20 15.80 -16.89
C LYS A 232 1.38 15.71 -17.88
N ILE A 233 1.93 14.52 -18.11
CA ILE A 233 3.07 14.27 -19.00
C ILE A 233 2.59 13.64 -20.32
N THR A 234 3.34 13.84 -21.39
CA THR A 234 2.97 13.46 -22.76
C THR A 234 2.81 11.95 -22.96
N LYS A 235 3.44 11.13 -22.12
CA LYS A 235 3.38 9.67 -22.19
C LYS A 235 3.22 9.08 -20.79
N VAL A 236 2.28 8.15 -20.62
CA VAL A 236 2.12 7.40 -19.37
C VAL A 236 3.39 6.62 -19.05
N PRO A 237 4.02 6.80 -17.87
CA PRO A 237 5.20 6.03 -17.48
C PRO A 237 4.92 4.53 -17.42
N TYR A 238 5.91 3.72 -17.79
CA TYR A 238 5.76 2.26 -17.81
C TYR A 238 5.38 1.66 -16.46
N PHE A 239 5.86 2.22 -15.35
CA PHE A 239 5.48 1.69 -14.03
C PHE A 239 3.98 1.84 -13.75
N VAL A 240 3.35 2.94 -14.18
CA VAL A 240 1.90 3.15 -14.04
C VAL A 240 1.13 2.17 -14.90
N GLN A 241 1.56 2.00 -16.17
CA GLN A 241 0.98 1.00 -17.08
C GLN A 241 1.07 -0.40 -16.45
N ASN A 242 2.24 -0.76 -15.91
CA ASN A 242 2.48 -2.07 -15.32
C ASN A 242 1.69 -2.30 -14.02
N VAL A 243 1.43 -1.27 -13.22
CA VAL A 243 0.54 -1.36 -12.04
C VAL A 243 -0.87 -1.72 -12.45
N VAL A 244 -1.42 -1.04 -13.46
CA VAL A 244 -2.77 -1.31 -13.97
C VAL A 244 -2.83 -2.68 -14.65
N LEU A 245 -1.85 -3.01 -15.49
CA LEU A 245 -1.75 -4.33 -16.12
C LEU A 245 -1.69 -5.46 -15.09
N TYR A 246 -0.95 -5.28 -14.01
CA TYR A 246 -0.83 -6.28 -12.95
C TYR A 246 -2.19 -6.59 -12.32
N ASP A 247 -2.99 -5.58 -11.99
CA ASP A 247 -4.31 -5.82 -11.37
C ASP A 247 -5.34 -6.34 -12.40
N ILE A 248 -5.36 -5.81 -13.63
CA ILE A 248 -6.18 -6.34 -14.75
C ILE A 248 -5.85 -7.82 -15.02
N PHE A 249 -4.55 -8.19 -15.00
CA PHE A 249 -4.14 -9.58 -15.19
C PHE A 249 -4.75 -10.50 -14.12
N TRP A 250 -4.78 -10.06 -12.86
CA TRP A 250 -5.40 -10.84 -11.78
C TRP A 250 -6.92 -10.92 -11.93
N GLN A 251 -7.59 -9.85 -12.38
CA GLN A 251 -9.03 -9.88 -12.70
C GLN A 251 -9.32 -10.89 -13.80
N ILE A 252 -8.63 -10.79 -14.93
CA ILE A 252 -8.82 -11.69 -16.09
C ILE A 252 -8.50 -13.13 -15.71
N LYS A 253 -7.38 -13.38 -15.04
CA LYS A 253 -6.99 -14.72 -14.57
C LYS A 253 -8.07 -15.34 -13.68
N THR A 254 -8.61 -14.56 -12.75
CA THR A 254 -9.69 -15.01 -11.86
C THR A 254 -10.93 -15.41 -12.64
N LEU A 255 -11.30 -14.63 -13.65
CA LEU A 255 -12.48 -14.88 -14.50
C LEU A 255 -12.28 -16.07 -15.47
N ILE A 256 -11.06 -16.28 -15.99
CA ILE A 256 -10.75 -17.46 -16.81
C ILE A 256 -10.86 -18.75 -15.98
N LEU A 257 -10.34 -18.70 -14.74
CA LEU A 257 -10.37 -19.88 -13.86
C LEU A 257 -11.73 -20.13 -13.22
N ASN A 258 -12.56 -19.08 -13.07
CA ASN A 258 -13.86 -19.12 -12.39
C ASN A 258 -14.86 -18.22 -13.12
N PRO A 259 -15.34 -18.59 -14.33
CA PRO A 259 -16.22 -17.73 -15.15
C PRO A 259 -17.56 -17.42 -14.45
N GLU A 260 -17.99 -18.29 -13.53
CA GLU A 260 -19.21 -18.09 -12.73
C GLU A 260 -19.17 -16.85 -11.85
N LYS A 261 -18.00 -16.31 -11.53
CA LYS A 261 -17.84 -15.07 -10.75
C LYS A 261 -18.41 -13.84 -11.44
N LEU A 262 -18.53 -13.86 -12.78
CA LEU A 262 -19.24 -12.81 -13.52
C LEU A 262 -20.76 -12.85 -13.34
N ALA A 263 -21.33 -13.89 -12.72
CA ALA A 263 -22.77 -13.99 -12.48
C ALA A 263 -23.30 -12.91 -11.53
N ILE A 264 -22.44 -12.28 -10.73
CA ILE A 264 -22.83 -11.14 -9.88
C ILE A 264 -23.18 -9.88 -10.68
N LEU A 265 -22.68 -9.78 -11.92
CA LEU A 265 -22.94 -8.66 -12.84
C LEU A 265 -24.14 -8.96 -13.72
N ASN A 266 -25.05 -7.99 -13.87
CA ASN A 266 -26.07 -8.03 -14.90
C ASN A 266 -25.47 -7.80 -16.31
N ASN A 267 -26.28 -7.86 -17.35
CA ASN A 267 -25.80 -7.73 -18.74
C ASN A 267 -25.22 -6.33 -19.04
N GLU A 268 -25.79 -5.28 -18.47
CA GLU A 268 -25.30 -3.91 -18.64
C GLU A 268 -23.95 -3.72 -17.92
N GLU A 269 -23.83 -4.23 -16.69
CA GLU A 269 -22.58 -4.19 -15.93
C GLU A 269 -21.46 -4.99 -16.60
N LYS A 270 -21.77 -6.15 -17.20
CA LYS A 270 -20.80 -6.92 -18.02
C LYS A 270 -20.33 -6.16 -19.24
N LYS A 271 -21.26 -5.47 -19.91
CA LYS A 271 -20.92 -4.61 -21.06
C LYS A 271 -20.02 -3.47 -20.61
N LEU A 272 -20.39 -2.76 -19.53
CA LEU A 272 -19.60 -1.68 -18.95
C LEU A 272 -18.19 -2.17 -18.56
N PHE A 273 -18.06 -3.29 -17.89
CA PHE A 273 -16.75 -3.85 -17.51
C PHE A 273 -15.86 -4.09 -18.74
N LYS A 274 -16.42 -4.66 -19.81
CA LYS A 274 -15.71 -4.86 -21.07
C LYS A 274 -15.26 -3.54 -21.69
N GLU A 275 -16.14 -2.55 -21.75
CA GLU A 275 -15.83 -1.22 -22.26
C GLU A 275 -14.71 -0.55 -21.44
N LEU A 276 -14.78 -0.62 -20.11
CA LEU A 276 -13.76 -0.09 -19.21
C LEU A 276 -12.39 -0.75 -19.42
N LEU A 277 -12.34 -2.07 -19.62
CA LEU A 277 -11.09 -2.75 -19.95
C LEU A 277 -10.50 -2.22 -21.27
N PHE A 278 -11.32 -2.07 -22.32
CA PHE A 278 -10.85 -1.52 -23.60
C PHE A 278 -10.36 -0.07 -23.48
N GLU A 279 -11.06 0.77 -22.72
CA GLU A 279 -10.60 2.15 -22.47
C GLU A 279 -9.26 2.19 -21.75
N ASN A 280 -9.05 1.33 -20.75
CA ASN A 280 -7.78 1.25 -20.04
C ASN A 280 -6.63 0.79 -20.96
N PHE A 281 -6.87 -0.18 -21.84
CA PHE A 281 -5.84 -0.66 -22.78
C PHE A 281 -5.37 0.38 -23.79
N LYS A 282 -6.11 1.48 -24.01
CA LYS A 282 -5.64 2.60 -24.85
C LYS A 282 -4.45 3.36 -24.24
N PHE A 283 -4.23 3.27 -22.94
CA PHE A 283 -3.16 3.95 -22.22
C PHE A 283 -1.93 3.06 -21.96
N ILE A 284 -2.04 1.79 -22.27
CA ILE A 284 -1.03 0.76 -22.07
C ILE A 284 -0.41 0.40 -23.43
#